data_5a25c1d5013af1d1d90403bd21cf4dee
#
_entry.id   5a25c1d5013af1d1d90403bd21cf4dee
#
_cell.length_a   1.000
_cell.length_b   1.000
_cell.length_c   1.000
_cell.angle_alpha   90.00
_cell.angle_beta   90.00
_cell.angle_gamma   90.00
#
_symmetry.space_group_name_H-M   'P 1'
#
loop_
_entity.id
_entity.type
_entity.pdbx_description
1 polymer ?
#
loop_
_entity_poly.entity_id
_entity_poly.type
_entity_poly.pdbx_seq_one_letter_code
_entity_poly.pdbx_strand_id
1 'polypeptide(L)'
;MVNMVEPGGHFDYTGARHVRPFLFYQVFTISMALKATIFKAQISLSDMDRNLYQDFSLTLARHPSETDERMMIRLAAFAWHAAERLEFTKGLSADDEPELWCKNYSDEIELWIELGQPDERRLKKACNRSRQVVLYLYGGRGTSVWWKQNQGKLGLHDNLSVIELSDSQTLPLAAMVERTMQLTCTISDGQLWVSNGSQEVTLDPVVLMGRPAREL
;
A
#
# COMPACT_ATOMS: atom_id res chain seq x y z
N MET A 1 10.96 64.78 -28.87
CA MET A 1 12.24 65.40 -29.22
C MET A 1 13.21 64.24 -29.38
N VAL A 2 13.34 63.69 -30.59
CA VAL A 2 14.31 64.03 -31.64
C VAL A 2 15.75 64.04 -31.07
N ASN A 3 16.58 63.07 -31.39
CA ASN A 3 17.43 63.08 -32.54
C ASN A 3 18.13 61.71 -32.79
N MET A 4 17.99 61.28 -34.00
CA MET A 4 18.90 60.35 -34.70
C MET A 4 20.28 60.92 -34.87
N VAL A 5 21.32 60.07 -34.89
CA VAL A 5 22.45 60.14 -35.83
C VAL A 5 23.05 58.76 -36.00
N GLU A 6 22.98 58.17 -37.17
CA GLU A 6 23.96 57.32 -37.84
C GLU A 6 24.89 58.25 -38.69
N PRO A 7 25.98 57.80 -39.31
CA PRO A 7 26.41 56.45 -39.70
C PRO A 7 27.94 56.23 -39.64
N GLY A 8 28.42 55.07 -40.04
CA GLY A 8 29.81 54.84 -40.39
C GLY A 8 30.17 53.37 -40.55
N GLY A 9 29.95 52.88 -41.77
CA GLY A 9 30.31 51.49 -42.07
C GLY A 9 31.82 51.33 -42.26
N HIS A 10 32.30 50.18 -41.93
CA HIS A 10 33.47 49.58 -42.52
C HIS A 10 33.29 48.08 -42.70
N PHE A 11 33.24 47.64 -43.93
CA PHE A 11 33.22 46.23 -44.28
C PHE A 11 34.65 45.70 -44.26
N ASP A 12 34.94 44.66 -43.51
CA ASP A 12 36.07 43.79 -43.76
C ASP A 12 35.60 42.32 -43.77
N TYR A 13 35.78 41.73 -44.93
CA TYR A 13 35.56 40.34 -45.24
C TYR A 13 36.71 39.49 -44.67
N THR A 14 36.52 38.78 -43.55
CA THR A 14 37.19 37.48 -43.28
C THR A 14 36.28 36.62 -42.54
N GLY A 15 35.72 35.61 -43.23
CA GLY A 15 34.79 34.65 -42.71
C GLY A 15 35.45 33.69 -41.75
N ALA A 16 35.07 33.78 -40.50
CA ALA A 16 35.14 32.66 -39.57
C ALA A 16 33.95 32.76 -38.61
N ARG A 17 32.89 32.02 -38.90
CA ARG A 17 31.78 31.81 -37.96
C ARG A 17 32.29 30.99 -36.78
N HIS A 18 32.58 31.66 -35.69
CA HIS A 18 32.74 30.99 -34.41
C HIS A 18 31.37 30.49 -33.94
N VAL A 19 31.04 29.24 -34.26
CA VAL A 19 29.94 28.50 -33.65
C VAL A 19 30.41 28.13 -32.26
N ARG A 20 29.93 28.86 -31.25
CA ARG A 20 30.10 28.41 -29.85
C ARG A 20 29.37 27.09 -29.70
N PRO A 21 30.02 26.01 -29.27
CA PRO A 21 29.30 24.78 -28.94
C PRO A 21 28.41 25.04 -27.74
N PHE A 22 27.10 24.94 -27.94
CA PHE A 22 26.14 24.82 -26.85
C PHE A 22 26.46 23.50 -26.18
N LEU A 23 27.14 23.54 -25.03
CA LEU A 23 27.31 22.40 -24.18
C LEU A 23 25.92 22.10 -23.58
N PHE A 24 25.19 21.15 -24.16
CA PHE A 24 24.06 20.51 -23.53
C PHE A 24 24.61 19.74 -22.32
N TYR A 25 24.55 20.34 -21.15
CA TYR A 25 24.62 19.57 -19.91
C TYR A 25 23.37 18.66 -19.85
N GLN A 26 23.52 17.47 -20.37
CA GLN A 26 22.57 16.40 -20.10
C GLN A 26 22.74 16.10 -18.62
N VAL A 27 21.85 16.68 -17.79
CA VAL A 27 21.69 16.29 -16.40
C VAL A 27 21.15 14.87 -16.44
N PHE A 28 22.03 13.89 -16.37
CA PHE A 28 21.66 12.53 -16.05
C PHE A 28 21.11 12.56 -14.62
N THR A 29 19.81 12.72 -14.48
CA THR A 29 19.10 12.33 -13.28
C THR A 29 19.26 10.82 -13.17
N ILE A 30 20.25 10.39 -12.40
CA ILE A 30 20.34 9.02 -11.96
C ILE A 30 19.13 8.85 -11.01
N SER A 31 18.00 8.41 -11.56
CA SER A 31 16.92 7.87 -10.78
C SER A 31 17.48 6.61 -10.14
N MET A 32 18.07 6.75 -8.95
CA MET A 32 18.36 5.61 -8.09
C MET A 32 16.99 5.06 -7.70
N ALA A 33 16.52 4.03 -8.40
CA ALA A 33 15.38 3.26 -7.99
C ALA A 33 15.67 2.78 -6.56
N LEU A 34 15.00 3.38 -5.58
CA LEU A 34 15.16 3.04 -4.18
C LEU A 34 14.81 1.56 -4.03
N LYS A 35 15.80 0.77 -3.64
CA LYS A 35 15.69 -0.68 -3.57
C LYS A 35 14.80 -1.08 -2.40
N ALA A 36 13.80 -1.91 -2.65
CA ALA A 36 12.94 -2.45 -1.61
C ALA A 36 13.77 -3.19 -0.55
N THR A 37 13.35 -3.06 0.70
CA THR A 37 13.95 -3.77 1.82
C THR A 37 13.23 -5.10 2.04
N ILE A 38 13.98 -6.20 2.04
CA ILE A 38 13.41 -7.54 2.22
C ILE A 38 13.28 -7.88 3.69
N PHE A 39 12.08 -8.31 4.09
CA PHE A 39 11.74 -8.88 5.39
C PHE A 39 11.27 -10.32 5.23
N LYS A 40 11.48 -11.12 6.25
CA LYS A 40 10.96 -12.49 6.31
C LYS A 40 10.06 -12.62 7.53
N ALA A 41 8.92 -13.31 7.36
CA ALA A 41 8.03 -13.60 8.46
C ALA A 41 7.65 -15.08 8.41
N GLN A 42 7.84 -15.75 9.54
CA GLN A 42 7.25 -17.07 9.79
C GLN A 42 6.04 -16.87 10.66
N ILE A 43 4.88 -17.30 10.20
CA ILE A 43 3.61 -17.15 10.89
C ILE A 43 3.08 -18.54 11.20
N SER A 44 2.89 -18.82 12.49
CA SER A 44 2.09 -19.96 12.94
C SER A 44 0.67 -19.45 13.20
N LEU A 45 -0.25 -19.80 12.29
CA LEU A 45 -1.65 -19.35 12.34
C LEU A 45 -2.55 -20.41 12.98
N SER A 46 -3.34 -19.98 13.95
CA SER A 46 -4.45 -20.72 14.56
C SER A 46 -5.73 -19.91 14.43
N ASP A 47 -6.48 -20.11 13.36
CA ASP A 47 -7.78 -19.47 13.15
C ASP A 47 -8.90 -20.39 13.64
N MET A 48 -9.42 -20.10 14.83
CA MET A 48 -10.48 -20.90 15.45
C MET A 48 -11.84 -20.65 14.81
N ASP A 49 -12.06 -19.48 14.22
CA ASP A 49 -13.33 -19.13 13.57
C ASP A 49 -13.54 -19.95 12.28
N ARG A 50 -12.44 -20.29 11.57
CA ARG A 50 -12.48 -21.05 10.31
C ARG A 50 -11.94 -22.49 10.44
N ASN A 51 -11.49 -22.92 11.62
CA ASN A 51 -10.77 -24.17 11.86
C ASN A 51 -9.55 -24.34 10.93
N LEU A 52 -8.80 -23.25 10.72
CA LEU A 52 -7.61 -23.23 9.89
C LEU A 52 -6.34 -23.14 10.75
N TYR A 53 -5.50 -24.17 10.69
CA TYR A 53 -4.24 -24.25 11.42
C TYR A 53 -3.11 -24.47 10.41
N GLN A 54 -2.25 -23.47 10.23
CA GLN A 54 -1.23 -23.52 9.19
C GLN A 54 -0.03 -22.64 9.51
N ASP A 55 1.18 -23.09 9.10
CA ASP A 55 2.39 -22.32 9.15
C ASP A 55 2.68 -21.70 7.77
N PHE A 56 3.08 -20.43 7.77
CA PHE A 56 3.44 -19.71 6.56
C PHE A 56 4.87 -19.18 6.66
N SER A 57 5.63 -19.32 5.56
CA SER A 57 6.94 -18.69 5.39
C SER A 57 6.83 -17.61 4.32
N LEU A 58 6.82 -16.35 4.75
CA LEU A 58 6.54 -15.19 3.90
C LEU A 58 7.81 -14.38 3.65
N THR A 59 7.93 -13.84 2.45
CA THR A 59 8.94 -12.86 2.08
C THR A 59 8.26 -11.58 1.64
N LEU A 60 8.50 -10.47 2.35
CA LEU A 60 7.91 -9.18 2.07
C LEU A 60 8.96 -8.23 1.51
N ALA A 61 8.63 -7.60 0.39
CA ALA A 61 9.40 -6.48 -0.15
C ALA A 61 8.76 -5.19 0.36
N ARG A 62 9.39 -4.54 1.35
CA ARG A 62 8.93 -3.25 1.85
C ARG A 62 9.43 -2.14 0.93
N HIS A 63 8.51 -1.40 0.34
CA HIS A 63 8.85 -0.21 -0.45
C HIS A 63 9.53 0.85 0.44
N PRO A 64 10.50 1.62 -0.06
CA PRO A 64 11.20 2.65 0.75
C PRO A 64 10.30 3.70 1.41
N SER A 65 9.16 3.99 0.81
CA SER A 65 8.14 4.89 1.39
C SER A 65 7.11 4.19 2.28
N GLU A 66 7.19 2.87 2.43
CA GLU A 66 6.28 2.11 3.27
C GLU A 66 6.73 2.17 4.74
N THR A 67 5.80 2.50 5.64
CA THR A 67 6.05 2.49 7.08
C THR A 67 6.05 1.06 7.64
N ASP A 68 6.70 0.87 8.79
CA ASP A 68 6.64 -0.40 9.51
C ASP A 68 5.20 -0.77 9.89
N GLU A 69 4.40 0.21 10.29
CA GLU A 69 2.99 0.05 10.60
C GLU A 69 2.22 -0.53 9.41
N ARG A 70 2.37 0.05 8.21
CA ARG A 70 1.70 -0.44 7.00
C ARG A 70 2.09 -1.89 6.68
N MET A 71 3.38 -2.21 6.76
CA MET A 71 3.88 -3.55 6.51
C MET A 71 3.29 -4.57 7.49
N MET A 72 3.21 -4.22 8.78
CA MET A 72 2.65 -5.11 9.78
C MET A 72 1.13 -5.27 9.65
N ILE A 73 0.41 -4.23 9.25
CA ILE A 73 -1.02 -4.33 8.92
C ILE A 73 -1.22 -5.24 7.69
N ARG A 74 -0.33 -5.21 6.69
CA ARG A 74 -0.37 -6.18 5.58
C ARG A 74 -0.23 -7.62 6.07
N LEU A 75 0.67 -7.87 7.03
CA LEU A 75 0.82 -9.19 7.64
C LEU A 75 -0.44 -9.61 8.43
N ALA A 76 -1.02 -8.70 9.20
CA ALA A 76 -2.27 -8.96 9.91
C ALA A 76 -3.42 -9.24 8.93
N ALA A 77 -3.55 -8.45 7.86
CA ALA A 77 -4.53 -8.69 6.81
C ALA A 77 -4.32 -10.06 6.13
N PHE A 78 -3.05 -10.45 5.89
CA PHE A 78 -2.75 -11.79 5.39
C PHE A 78 -3.25 -12.87 6.36
N ALA A 79 -3.00 -12.73 7.67
CA ALA A 79 -3.44 -13.71 8.66
C ALA A 79 -4.97 -13.83 8.71
N TRP A 80 -5.71 -12.70 8.71
CA TRP A 80 -7.17 -12.71 8.71
C TRP A 80 -7.78 -13.39 7.49
N HIS A 81 -7.13 -13.23 6.32
CA HIS A 81 -7.63 -13.72 5.04
C HIS A 81 -6.86 -14.92 4.51
N ALA A 82 -6.03 -15.55 5.36
CA ALA A 82 -5.17 -16.65 4.93
C ALA A 82 -5.95 -17.70 4.15
N ALA A 83 -5.51 -17.93 2.91
CA ALA A 83 -6.06 -18.90 1.98
C ALA A 83 -4.94 -19.36 1.04
N GLU A 84 -5.12 -20.53 0.41
CA GLU A 84 -4.10 -21.16 -0.44
C GLU A 84 -3.57 -20.23 -1.55
N ARG A 85 -4.43 -19.36 -2.07
CA ARG A 85 -4.12 -18.48 -3.21
C ARG A 85 -4.05 -17.00 -2.85
N LEU A 86 -3.97 -16.67 -1.57
CA LEU A 86 -3.77 -15.30 -1.12
C LEU A 86 -2.30 -14.92 -1.29
N GLU A 87 -2.03 -13.85 -2.00
CA GLU A 87 -0.66 -13.39 -2.28
C GLU A 87 -0.51 -11.89 -2.06
N PHE A 88 0.72 -11.52 -1.64
CA PHE A 88 1.14 -10.13 -1.62
C PHE A 88 1.44 -9.69 -3.05
N THR A 89 1.06 -8.47 -3.36
CA THR A 89 1.37 -7.83 -4.63
C THR A 89 2.54 -6.86 -4.48
N LYS A 90 2.75 -6.03 -5.50
CA LYS A 90 3.74 -4.94 -5.45
C LYS A 90 3.29 -3.76 -4.57
N GLY A 91 2.05 -3.77 -4.09
CA GLY A 91 1.48 -2.75 -3.20
C GLY A 91 1.72 -1.33 -3.70
N LEU A 92 2.38 -0.50 -2.89
CA LEU A 92 2.69 0.91 -3.21
C LEU A 92 3.48 1.13 -4.51
N SER A 93 4.07 0.08 -5.08
CA SER A 93 4.85 0.16 -6.31
C SER A 93 4.01 0.01 -7.58
N ALA A 94 2.71 -0.26 -7.46
CA ALA A 94 1.81 -0.49 -8.59
C ALA A 94 0.43 0.15 -8.36
N ASP A 95 0.06 1.08 -9.24
CA ASP A 95 -1.24 1.77 -9.17
C ASP A 95 -2.43 0.84 -9.47
N ASP A 96 -2.17 -0.30 -10.10
CA ASP A 96 -3.17 -1.23 -10.61
C ASP A 96 -3.35 -2.51 -9.79
N GLU A 97 -2.57 -2.68 -8.74
CA GLU A 97 -2.58 -3.83 -7.85
C GLU A 97 -2.95 -3.42 -6.42
N PRO A 98 -3.67 -4.28 -5.64
CA PRO A 98 -3.93 -4.05 -4.21
C PRO A 98 -2.67 -4.26 -3.35
N GLU A 99 -2.85 -4.34 -2.04
CA GLU A 99 -1.79 -4.84 -1.14
C GLU A 99 -1.73 -6.37 -1.16
N LEU A 100 -2.91 -7.01 -1.17
CA LEU A 100 -3.08 -8.45 -1.32
C LEU A 100 -4.27 -8.74 -2.23
N TRP A 101 -4.23 -9.86 -2.91
CA TRP A 101 -5.39 -10.41 -3.60
C TRP A 101 -5.45 -11.93 -3.50
N CYS A 102 -6.65 -12.45 -3.66
CA CYS A 102 -6.90 -13.85 -3.92
C CYS A 102 -7.54 -13.99 -5.31
N LYS A 103 -7.00 -14.84 -6.16
CA LYS A 103 -7.54 -15.12 -7.48
C LYS A 103 -8.00 -16.57 -7.57
N ASN A 104 -9.07 -16.80 -8.31
CA ASN A 104 -9.53 -18.15 -8.63
C ASN A 104 -8.66 -18.79 -9.75
N TYR A 105 -9.00 -20.01 -10.14
CA TYR A 105 -8.27 -20.73 -11.20
C TYR A 105 -8.46 -20.16 -12.60
N SER A 106 -9.39 -19.22 -12.80
CA SER A 106 -9.62 -18.49 -14.04
C SER A 106 -8.99 -17.09 -14.04
N ASP A 107 -8.10 -16.78 -13.08
CA ASP A 107 -7.47 -15.47 -12.85
C ASP A 107 -8.45 -14.34 -12.50
N GLU A 108 -9.69 -14.66 -12.14
CA GLU A 108 -10.63 -13.66 -11.64
C GLU A 108 -10.28 -13.33 -10.18
N ILE A 109 -10.34 -12.04 -9.84
CA ILE A 109 -10.01 -11.56 -8.49
C ILE A 109 -11.23 -11.77 -7.59
N GLU A 110 -11.13 -12.72 -6.69
CA GLU A 110 -12.17 -13.01 -5.70
C GLU A 110 -12.11 -12.05 -4.51
N LEU A 111 -10.88 -11.74 -4.05
CA LEU A 111 -10.65 -10.82 -2.95
C LEU A 111 -9.59 -9.79 -3.34
N TRP A 112 -9.88 -8.54 -3.05
CA TRP A 112 -8.97 -7.39 -3.20
C TRP A 112 -8.84 -6.69 -1.85
N ILE A 113 -7.63 -6.60 -1.30
CA ILE A 113 -7.38 -5.96 0.00
C ILE A 113 -6.57 -4.69 -0.18
N GLU A 114 -7.12 -3.58 0.28
CA GLU A 114 -6.49 -2.26 0.32
C GLU A 114 -6.20 -1.81 1.75
N LEU A 115 -5.19 -0.97 1.90
CA LEU A 115 -4.79 -0.42 3.19
C LEU A 115 -4.71 1.11 3.16
N GLY A 116 -5.06 1.73 4.27
CA GLY A 116 -4.94 3.17 4.48
C GLY A 116 -6.11 3.95 3.91
N GLN A 117 -5.85 5.10 3.32
CA GLN A 117 -6.85 6.06 2.88
C GLN A 117 -6.74 6.28 1.36
N PRO A 118 -7.10 5.28 0.54
CA PRO A 118 -7.05 5.39 -0.91
C PRO A 118 -8.06 6.38 -1.45
N ASP A 119 -7.83 6.91 -2.65
CA ASP A 119 -8.81 7.75 -3.32
C ASP A 119 -10.04 6.94 -3.80
N GLU A 120 -11.15 7.65 -4.02
CA GLU A 120 -12.41 7.06 -4.48
C GLU A 120 -12.26 6.31 -5.81
N ARG A 121 -11.44 6.84 -6.73
CA ARG A 121 -11.22 6.23 -8.05
C ARG A 121 -10.57 4.84 -7.90
N ARG A 122 -9.60 4.72 -6.99
CA ARG A 122 -8.92 3.45 -6.71
C ARG A 122 -9.91 2.41 -6.16
N LEU A 123 -10.73 2.78 -5.18
CA LEU A 123 -11.75 1.89 -4.62
C LEU A 123 -12.82 1.50 -5.64
N LYS A 124 -13.31 2.45 -6.43
CA LYS A 124 -14.25 2.15 -7.53
C LYS A 124 -13.65 1.15 -8.53
N LYS A 125 -12.36 1.32 -8.86
CA LYS A 125 -11.65 0.39 -9.75
C LYS A 125 -11.57 -1.00 -9.11
N ALA A 126 -11.21 -1.09 -7.82
CA ALA A 126 -11.16 -2.33 -7.08
C ALA A 126 -12.52 -3.05 -7.09
N CYS A 127 -13.60 -2.33 -6.76
CA CYS A 127 -14.96 -2.88 -6.74
C CYS A 127 -15.42 -3.40 -8.10
N ASN A 128 -15.00 -2.75 -9.19
CA ASN A 128 -15.36 -3.18 -10.54
C ASN A 128 -14.56 -4.39 -11.05
N ARG A 129 -13.41 -4.70 -10.42
CA ARG A 129 -12.47 -5.73 -10.88
C ARG A 129 -12.47 -6.99 -10.03
N SER A 130 -13.07 -6.94 -8.86
CA SER A 130 -13.04 -8.04 -7.92
C SER A 130 -14.44 -8.37 -7.39
N ARG A 131 -14.60 -9.61 -6.94
CA ARG A 131 -15.85 -10.07 -6.35
C ARG A 131 -16.09 -9.42 -4.98
N GLN A 132 -15.02 -9.23 -4.20
CA GLN A 132 -15.06 -8.62 -2.89
C GLN A 132 -13.86 -7.71 -2.68
N VAL A 133 -14.09 -6.56 -2.04
CA VAL A 133 -13.06 -5.59 -1.64
C VAL A 133 -13.09 -5.40 -0.14
N VAL A 134 -11.92 -5.44 0.47
CA VAL A 134 -11.74 -5.11 1.88
C VAL A 134 -10.76 -3.96 2.01
N LEU A 135 -11.17 -2.90 2.68
CA LEU A 135 -10.34 -1.77 3.00
C LEU A 135 -10.07 -1.72 4.51
N TYR A 136 -8.81 -1.83 4.90
CA TYR A 136 -8.37 -1.60 6.28
C TYR A 136 -7.92 -0.15 6.44
N LEU A 137 -8.70 0.63 7.17
CA LEU A 137 -8.38 2.00 7.56
C LEU A 137 -7.52 2.00 8.82
N TYR A 138 -6.50 2.84 8.87
CA TYR A 138 -5.65 3.08 10.02
C TYR A 138 -5.02 4.47 9.93
N GLY A 139 -4.39 4.98 11.02
CA GLY A 139 -3.74 6.30 11.05
C GLY A 139 -4.56 7.35 11.82
N GLY A 140 -5.28 6.93 12.85
CA GLY A 140 -5.87 7.76 13.90
C GLY A 140 -6.85 8.83 13.41
N ARG A 141 -6.62 10.07 13.80
CA ARG A 141 -7.57 11.18 13.52
C ARG A 141 -7.87 11.38 12.04
N GLY A 142 -6.91 11.10 11.16
CA GLY A 142 -7.09 11.23 9.71
C GLY A 142 -8.16 10.28 9.18
N THR A 143 -8.25 9.09 9.73
CA THR A 143 -9.20 8.04 9.35
C THR A 143 -10.66 8.49 9.52
N SER A 144 -10.99 9.06 10.68
CA SER A 144 -12.35 9.54 10.96
C SER A 144 -12.79 10.67 10.02
N VAL A 145 -11.87 11.56 9.66
CA VAL A 145 -12.14 12.65 8.70
C VAL A 145 -12.35 12.08 7.31
N TRP A 146 -11.44 11.21 6.87
CA TRP A 146 -11.54 10.56 5.57
C TRP A 146 -12.84 9.74 5.44
N TRP A 147 -13.18 8.97 6.47
CA TRP A 147 -14.41 8.17 6.50
C TRP A 147 -15.66 9.04 6.34
N LYS A 148 -15.79 10.10 7.14
CA LYS A 148 -16.92 11.04 7.05
C LYS A 148 -17.10 11.66 5.66
N GLN A 149 -15.99 11.93 4.97
CA GLN A 149 -16.02 12.50 3.62
C GLN A 149 -16.40 11.49 2.53
N ASN A 150 -16.09 10.21 2.72
CA ASN A 150 -16.20 9.19 1.68
C ASN A 150 -17.34 8.18 1.89
N GLN A 151 -17.84 7.97 3.12
CA GLN A 151 -18.83 6.92 3.45
C GLN A 151 -20.07 6.93 2.55
N GLY A 152 -20.61 8.12 2.20
CA GLY A 152 -21.80 8.23 1.37
C GLY A 152 -21.59 7.74 -0.07
N LYS A 153 -20.40 7.91 -0.62
CA LYS A 153 -20.04 7.44 -1.96
C LYS A 153 -19.66 5.97 -1.96
N LEU A 154 -18.94 5.55 -0.92
CA LEU A 154 -18.51 4.15 -0.78
C LEU A 154 -19.68 3.21 -0.51
N GLY A 155 -20.73 3.68 0.15
CA GLY A 155 -21.98 2.94 0.38
C GLY A 155 -22.75 2.55 -0.90
N LEU A 156 -22.31 3.02 -2.08
CA LEU A 156 -22.87 2.60 -3.37
C LEU A 156 -22.27 1.28 -3.88
N HIS A 157 -21.25 0.74 -3.20
CA HIS A 157 -20.57 -0.50 -3.60
C HIS A 157 -20.96 -1.65 -2.65
N ASP A 158 -21.79 -2.56 -3.12
CA ASP A 158 -22.30 -3.69 -2.33
C ASP A 158 -21.22 -4.73 -1.97
N ASN A 159 -20.10 -4.72 -2.71
CA ASN A 159 -18.99 -5.65 -2.54
C ASN A 159 -17.80 -5.06 -1.77
N LEU A 160 -17.96 -3.87 -1.16
CA LEU A 160 -16.93 -3.21 -0.37
C LEU A 160 -17.21 -3.34 1.13
N SER A 161 -16.22 -3.84 1.86
CA SER A 161 -16.17 -3.77 3.32
C SER A 161 -15.09 -2.80 3.78
N VAL A 162 -15.40 -1.98 4.76
CA VAL A 162 -14.47 -1.01 5.35
C VAL A 162 -14.32 -1.32 6.83
N ILE A 163 -13.08 -1.53 7.23
CA ILE A 163 -12.70 -1.97 8.58
C ILE A 163 -11.70 -0.96 9.14
N GLU A 164 -11.88 -0.51 10.37
CA GLU A 164 -10.96 0.39 11.05
C GLU A 164 -10.11 -0.36 12.08
N LEU A 165 -8.82 -0.07 12.08
CA LEU A 165 -7.84 -0.47 13.09
C LEU A 165 -7.36 0.78 13.83
N SER A 166 -7.45 0.78 15.16
CA SER A 166 -7.05 1.93 15.97
C SER A 166 -5.52 2.03 16.12
N ASP A 167 -5.00 3.25 16.29
CA ASP A 167 -3.58 3.49 16.55
C ASP A 167 -3.09 2.77 17.82
N SER A 168 -3.96 2.60 18.82
CA SER A 168 -3.62 1.86 20.05
C SER A 168 -3.31 0.39 19.80
N GLN A 169 -3.71 -0.16 18.64
CA GLN A 169 -3.46 -1.53 18.20
C GLN A 169 -2.34 -1.59 17.17
N THR A 170 -2.36 -0.68 16.18
CA THR A 170 -1.42 -0.73 15.06
C THR A 170 -0.01 -0.27 15.42
N LEU A 171 0.13 0.71 16.33
CA LEU A 171 1.45 1.18 16.74
C LEU A 171 2.24 0.15 17.56
N PRO A 172 1.67 -0.56 18.55
CA PRO A 172 2.35 -1.68 19.21
C PRO A 172 2.69 -2.82 18.24
N LEU A 173 1.81 -3.12 17.28
CA LEU A 173 2.08 -4.10 16.23
C LEU A 173 3.29 -3.69 15.38
N ALA A 174 3.38 -2.41 14.99
CA ALA A 174 4.52 -1.87 14.26
C ALA A 174 5.83 -1.98 15.03
N ALA A 175 5.80 -1.87 16.36
CA ALA A 175 6.97 -1.99 17.20
C ALA A 175 7.58 -3.42 17.25
N MET A 176 6.84 -4.44 16.74
CA MET A 176 7.31 -5.83 16.66
C MET A 176 8.15 -6.12 15.41
N VAL A 177 8.40 -5.11 14.55
CA VAL A 177 9.10 -5.30 13.28
C VAL A 177 10.56 -5.71 13.49
N GLU A 178 10.91 -6.84 12.90
CA GLU A 178 12.29 -7.32 12.78
C GLU A 178 12.57 -7.79 11.35
N ARG A 179 13.84 -7.87 10.96
CA ARG A 179 14.23 -8.34 9.61
C ARG A 179 13.79 -9.78 9.34
N THR A 180 13.74 -10.59 10.38
CA THR A 180 13.21 -11.95 10.36
C THR A 180 12.31 -12.09 11.59
N MET A 181 11.03 -12.19 11.34
CA MET A 181 9.99 -12.26 12.37
C MET A 181 9.52 -13.70 12.55
N GLN A 182 9.30 -14.08 13.80
CA GLN A 182 8.63 -15.33 14.20
C GLN A 182 7.34 -14.90 14.90
N LEU A 183 6.21 -15.12 14.28
CA LEU A 183 4.92 -14.63 14.76
C LEU A 183 3.96 -15.79 15.00
N THR A 184 3.34 -15.81 16.15
CA THR A 184 2.17 -16.64 16.42
C THR A 184 0.93 -15.78 16.28
N CYS A 185 0.01 -16.20 15.43
CA CYS A 185 -1.24 -15.53 15.14
C CYS A 185 -2.41 -16.41 15.56
N THR A 186 -3.26 -15.92 16.46
CA THR A 186 -4.47 -16.62 16.86
C THR A 186 -5.68 -15.77 16.52
N ILE A 187 -6.67 -16.35 15.86
CA ILE A 187 -7.93 -15.68 15.54
C ILE A 187 -9.07 -16.40 16.28
N SER A 188 -9.88 -15.63 16.99
CA SER A 188 -11.12 -16.09 17.62
C SER A 188 -12.10 -14.93 17.77
N ASP A 189 -13.38 -15.16 17.54
CA ASP A 189 -14.45 -14.15 17.63
C ASP A 189 -14.11 -12.85 16.86
N GLY A 190 -13.32 -12.98 15.81
CA GLY A 190 -12.92 -11.90 14.97
C GLY A 190 -11.70 -11.12 15.37
N GLN A 191 -11.25 -11.26 16.52
CA GLN A 191 -10.01 -10.65 16.98
C GLN A 191 -8.80 -11.44 16.50
N LEU A 192 -7.69 -10.75 16.32
CA LEU A 192 -6.40 -11.35 15.99
C LEU A 192 -5.39 -11.01 17.09
N TRP A 193 -4.89 -12.03 17.75
CA TRP A 193 -3.74 -11.93 18.66
C TRP A 193 -2.45 -12.23 17.89
N VAL A 194 -1.51 -11.33 17.96
CA VAL A 194 -0.18 -11.47 17.34
C VAL A 194 0.85 -11.45 18.45
N SER A 195 1.67 -12.49 18.53
CA SER A 195 2.79 -12.59 19.46
C SER A 195 4.11 -12.86 18.74
N ASN A 196 5.20 -12.21 19.20
CA ASN A 196 6.56 -12.54 18.79
C ASN A 196 7.35 -13.30 19.87
N GLY A 197 6.66 -13.82 20.89
CA GLY A 197 7.25 -14.51 22.03
C GLY A 197 7.67 -13.60 23.18
N SER A 198 7.88 -12.31 22.96
CA SER A 198 8.22 -11.31 24.01
C SER A 198 7.12 -10.27 24.21
N GLN A 199 6.34 -10.01 23.18
CA GLN A 199 5.23 -9.05 23.18
C GLN A 199 4.02 -9.70 22.54
N GLU A 200 2.85 -9.25 22.96
CA GLU A 200 1.58 -9.64 22.38
C GLU A 200 0.72 -8.41 22.10
N VAL A 201 0.07 -8.40 20.96
CA VAL A 201 -0.84 -7.34 20.52
C VAL A 201 -2.15 -7.95 20.08
N THR A 202 -3.26 -7.41 20.58
CA THR A 202 -4.60 -7.77 20.13
C THR A 202 -5.10 -6.73 19.14
N LEU A 203 -5.52 -7.20 17.99
CA LEU A 203 -6.22 -6.41 16.98
C LEU A 203 -7.71 -6.76 17.02
N ASP A 204 -8.54 -5.76 17.28
CA ASP A 204 -10.00 -5.85 17.31
C ASP A 204 -10.58 -4.94 16.22
N PRO A 205 -10.84 -5.50 15.03
CA PRO A 205 -11.23 -4.72 13.87
C PRO A 205 -12.67 -4.22 13.99
N VAL A 206 -12.88 -2.90 13.80
CA VAL A 206 -14.20 -2.30 13.81
C VAL A 206 -14.74 -2.21 12.39
N VAL A 207 -15.84 -2.93 12.11
CA VAL A 207 -16.51 -2.86 10.80
C VAL A 207 -17.31 -1.56 10.70
N LEU A 208 -16.86 -0.64 9.84
CA LEU A 208 -17.54 0.62 9.57
C LEU A 208 -18.62 0.47 8.48
N MET A 209 -18.43 -0.45 7.54
CA MET A 209 -19.34 -0.72 6.44
C MET A 209 -19.13 -2.14 5.90
N GLY A 210 -20.21 -2.72 5.35
CA GLY A 210 -20.16 -4.05 4.72
C GLY A 210 -20.21 -5.19 5.71
N ARG A 211 -19.64 -6.32 5.33
CA ARG A 211 -19.57 -7.53 6.15
C ARG A 211 -18.15 -7.75 6.65
N PRO A 212 -17.99 -8.41 7.81
CA PRO A 212 -16.66 -8.91 8.17
C PRO A 212 -16.18 -9.85 7.06
N ALA A 213 -14.95 -9.67 6.62
CA ALA A 213 -14.40 -10.33 5.43
C ALA A 213 -14.11 -11.85 5.59
N ARG A 214 -14.71 -12.48 6.56
CA ARG A 214 -14.45 -13.88 6.95
C ARG A 214 -15.29 -14.93 6.24
N GLU A 215 -16.32 -14.50 5.52
CA GLU A 215 -17.22 -15.39 4.80
C GLU A 215 -16.89 -15.36 3.30
N LEU A 216 -15.67 -15.75 2.96
CA LEU A 216 -15.24 -16.00 1.58
C LEU A 216 -15.47 -17.45 1.18
#